data_20c7605c34cb82b53bac7760a8decdfd
#
_entry.id   20c7605c34cb82b53bac7760a8decdfd
#
_cell.length_a   1.000
_cell.length_b   1.000
_cell.length_c   1.000
_cell.angle_alpha   90.00
_cell.angle_beta   90.00
_cell.angle_gamma   90.00
#
_symmetry.space_group_name_H-M   'P 1'
#
loop_
_entity.id
_entity.type
_entity.pdbx_description
1 polymer ?
#
loop_
_entity_poly.entity_id
_entity_poly.type
_entity_poly.pdbx_seq_one_letter_code
_entity_poly.pdbx_strand_id
1 'polypeptide(L)'
;YFISIKAKRIACVVSAVIFVATSCVSPLTGFAFWETNLAYEGESIYNYLQVKNLSDRTILSTNVLFGVQSVTMKDKGLTGMYYDTALAAPALADNANSALILGMGTGTYARQLKQYYPKMNITGVEIDQKITDLAGEYFDEPADIPVTTYDGRAWLAASHDKYDVIMVDAYQDITIPFQMSSTEFFTMVREHLNPGGVMVVNMNMISDGQGSINEALSDTIASVFGNG
;
A
#
# COMPACT_ATOMS: atom_id res chain seq x y z
N TYR A 1 48.30 13.58 -24.17
CA TYR A 1 48.12 14.50 -23.03
C TYR A 1 48.98 14.03 -21.86
N PHE A 2 50.16 14.64 -21.68
CA PHE A 2 51.06 14.35 -20.54
C PHE A 2 50.70 15.26 -19.37
N ILE A 3 49.81 14.80 -18.48
CA ILE A 3 49.61 15.47 -17.18
C ILE A 3 50.81 15.11 -16.31
N SER A 4 51.50 16.10 -15.74
CA SER A 4 52.68 15.88 -14.91
C SER A 4 52.31 15.00 -13.68
N ILE A 5 53.26 14.18 -13.21
CA ILE A 5 53.05 13.30 -12.04
C ILE A 5 52.56 14.11 -10.83
N LYS A 6 53.04 15.37 -10.68
CA LYS A 6 52.64 16.27 -9.62
C LYS A 6 51.15 16.68 -9.74
N ALA A 7 50.70 16.99 -10.95
CA ALA A 7 49.26 17.31 -11.21
C ALA A 7 48.36 16.10 -10.96
N LYS A 8 48.79 14.90 -11.31
CA LYS A 8 48.02 13.66 -11.02
C LYS A 8 47.91 13.41 -9.53
N ARG A 9 48.97 13.62 -8.75
CA ARG A 9 48.92 13.48 -7.28
C ARG A 9 47.94 14.50 -6.64
N ILE A 10 48.00 15.75 -7.10
CA ILE A 10 47.09 16.80 -6.62
C ILE A 10 45.62 16.41 -6.98
N ALA A 11 45.36 15.98 -8.19
CA ALA A 11 44.06 15.53 -8.61
C ALA A 11 43.53 14.37 -7.74
N CYS A 12 44.37 13.37 -7.44
CA CYS A 12 43.99 12.26 -6.55
C CYS A 12 43.65 12.74 -5.14
N VAL A 13 44.45 13.64 -4.59
CA VAL A 13 44.21 14.20 -3.23
C VAL A 13 42.89 15.00 -3.23
N VAL A 14 42.68 15.86 -4.23
CA VAL A 14 41.45 16.64 -4.35
C VAL A 14 40.22 15.72 -4.51
N SER A 15 40.31 14.71 -5.35
CA SER A 15 39.22 13.73 -5.52
C SER A 15 38.91 12.95 -4.24
N ALA A 16 39.96 12.54 -3.50
CA ALA A 16 39.79 11.87 -2.22
C ALA A 16 39.14 12.78 -1.17
N VAL A 17 39.53 14.05 -1.11
CA VAL A 17 38.93 15.04 -0.21
C VAL A 17 37.46 15.29 -0.57
N ILE A 18 37.14 15.44 -1.86
CA ILE A 18 35.77 15.62 -2.33
C ILE A 18 34.93 14.36 -1.96
N PHE A 19 35.47 13.16 -2.22
CA PHE A 19 34.78 11.91 -1.89
C PHE A 19 34.49 11.79 -0.40
N VAL A 20 35.50 12.06 0.46
CA VAL A 20 35.29 12.04 1.91
C VAL A 20 34.29 13.11 2.35
N ALA A 21 34.40 14.33 1.81
CA ALA A 21 33.47 15.40 2.13
C ALA A 21 32.02 15.06 1.74
N THR A 22 31.82 14.54 0.52
CA THR A 22 30.49 14.11 0.07
C THR A 22 29.96 12.93 0.88
N SER A 23 30.82 11.97 1.24
CA SER A 23 30.44 10.83 2.07
C SER A 23 30.04 11.25 3.51
N CYS A 24 30.64 12.32 4.03
CA CYS A 24 30.25 12.87 5.35
C CYS A 24 28.96 13.67 5.31
N VAL A 25 28.60 14.27 4.16
CA VAL A 25 27.35 15.04 3.99
C VAL A 25 26.19 14.13 3.60
N SER A 26 26.44 13.08 2.84
CA SER A 26 25.42 12.13 2.36
C SER A 26 24.53 11.52 3.46
N PRO A 27 25.02 11.21 4.68
CA PRO A 27 24.15 10.73 5.76
C PRO A 27 23.22 11.80 6.35
N LEU A 28 23.45 13.07 6.05
CA LEU A 28 22.67 14.20 6.58
C LEU A 28 21.55 14.62 5.63
N THR A 29 21.56 14.12 4.41
CA THR A 29 20.55 14.41 3.39
C THR A 29 19.96 13.09 2.89
N GLY A 30 18.63 12.92 3.03
CA GLY A 30 17.92 11.81 2.42
C GLY A 30 18.07 11.82 0.90
N PHE A 31 17.70 10.73 0.23
CA PHE A 31 17.69 10.65 -1.22
C PHE A 31 16.78 11.72 -1.84
N ALA A 32 15.63 11.97 -1.21
CA ALA A 32 14.63 12.92 -1.69
C ALA A 32 14.84 14.35 -1.13
N PHE A 33 16.07 14.83 -1.10
CA PHE A 33 16.43 16.17 -0.55
C PHE A 33 15.70 17.36 -1.22
N TRP A 34 15.08 17.15 -2.38
CA TRP A 34 14.27 18.14 -3.11
C TRP A 34 12.80 18.15 -2.68
N GLU A 35 12.35 17.14 -1.92
CA GLU A 35 10.97 17.04 -1.47
C GLU A 35 10.70 17.98 -0.31
N THR A 36 9.58 18.69 -0.38
CA THR A 36 9.06 19.53 0.70
C THR A 36 8.03 18.76 1.50
N ASN A 37 7.86 19.10 2.78
CA ASN A 37 6.90 18.45 3.69
C ASN A 37 7.18 16.96 3.97
N LEU A 38 8.40 16.51 3.71
CA LEU A 38 8.83 15.16 4.00
C LEU A 38 8.94 14.97 5.53
N ALA A 39 8.08 14.09 6.07
CA ALA A 39 8.07 13.74 7.50
C ALA A 39 8.92 12.49 7.77
N TYR A 40 8.96 11.57 6.82
CA TYR A 40 9.77 10.36 6.90
C TYR A 40 10.30 9.98 5.50
N GLU A 41 11.51 9.44 5.47
CA GLU A 41 12.12 8.79 4.32
C GLU A 41 12.92 7.59 4.78
N GLY A 42 12.79 6.46 4.11
CA GLY A 42 13.54 5.25 4.43
C GLY A 42 13.18 4.07 3.54
N GLU A 43 13.74 2.93 3.87
CA GLU A 43 13.54 1.69 3.13
C GLU A 43 13.08 0.59 4.09
N SER A 44 12.28 -0.32 3.55
CA SER A 44 11.99 -1.62 4.12
C SER A 44 12.61 -2.72 3.23
N ILE A 45 12.36 -3.98 3.56
CA ILE A 45 12.76 -5.10 2.68
C ILE A 45 11.90 -5.18 1.41
N TYR A 46 10.79 -4.44 1.35
CA TYR A 46 9.83 -4.46 0.24
C TYR A 46 9.86 -3.16 -0.55
N ASN A 47 10.00 -2.01 0.14
CA ASN A 47 9.70 -0.71 -0.45
C ASN A 47 10.70 0.37 -0.02
N TYR A 48 10.94 1.34 -0.92
CA TYR A 48 11.38 2.67 -0.56
C TYR A 48 10.14 3.48 -0.15
N LEU A 49 10.19 4.15 1.00
CA LEU A 49 9.05 4.74 1.66
C LEU A 49 9.24 6.23 1.90
N GLN A 50 8.23 7.01 1.57
CA GLN A 50 8.15 8.43 1.93
C GLN A 50 6.82 8.73 2.60
N VAL A 51 6.87 9.43 3.74
CA VAL A 51 5.69 10.05 4.35
C VAL A 51 5.78 11.56 4.17
N LYS A 52 4.75 12.15 3.59
CA LYS A 52 4.62 13.61 3.42
C LYS A 52 3.45 14.12 4.24
N ASN A 53 3.72 15.15 5.03
CA ASN A 53 2.71 15.80 5.87
C ASN A 53 2.27 17.12 5.20
N LEU A 54 1.19 17.07 4.44
CA LEU A 54 0.60 18.21 3.74
C LEU A 54 -0.34 18.99 4.67
N SER A 55 -0.83 20.14 4.20
CA SER A 55 -1.74 21.00 4.97
C SER A 55 -3.08 20.32 5.31
N ASP A 56 -3.61 19.51 4.40
CA ASP A 56 -4.94 18.88 4.46
C ASP A 56 -4.90 17.37 4.70
N ARG A 57 -3.75 16.73 4.49
CA ARG A 57 -3.59 15.27 4.57
C ARG A 57 -2.16 14.83 4.86
N THR A 58 -2.00 13.60 5.32
CA THR A 58 -0.74 12.87 5.35
C THR A 58 -0.79 11.77 4.30
N ILE A 59 0.27 11.60 3.50
CA ILE A 59 0.33 10.59 2.43
C ILE A 59 1.55 9.69 2.61
N LEU A 60 1.38 8.41 2.25
CA LEU A 60 2.46 7.46 2.04
C LEU A 60 2.67 7.25 0.54
N SER A 61 3.91 7.31 0.10
CA SER A 61 4.35 6.89 -1.23
C SER A 61 5.33 5.73 -1.09
N THR A 62 5.20 4.72 -1.96
CA THR A 62 6.09 3.55 -2.03
C THR A 62 6.70 3.50 -3.42
N ASN A 63 8.02 3.28 -3.53
CA ASN A 63 8.78 3.06 -4.77
C ASN A 63 8.55 4.10 -5.89
N VAL A 64 7.34 4.60 -6.07
CA VAL A 64 6.96 5.62 -7.05
C VAL A 64 6.90 6.98 -6.37
N LEU A 65 7.84 7.86 -6.67
CA LEU A 65 8.04 9.16 -6.02
C LEU A 65 6.81 10.09 -6.05
N PHE A 66 5.90 9.89 -7.00
CA PHE A 66 4.71 10.73 -7.19
C PHE A 66 3.39 9.96 -6.96
N GLY A 67 3.48 8.68 -6.64
CA GLY A 67 2.31 7.86 -6.33
C GLY A 67 1.85 8.07 -4.89
N VAL A 68 0.54 8.02 -4.65
CA VAL A 68 -0.06 7.99 -3.32
C VAL A 68 -0.61 6.59 -3.10
N GLN A 69 -0.01 5.86 -2.16
CA GLN A 69 -0.43 4.50 -1.81
C GLN A 69 -1.43 4.49 -0.65
N SER A 70 -1.26 5.40 0.29
CA SER A 70 -2.16 5.54 1.43
C SER A 70 -2.30 7.01 1.81
N VAL A 71 -3.43 7.37 2.40
CA VAL A 71 -3.73 8.73 2.79
C VAL A 71 -4.53 8.78 4.09
N THR A 72 -4.23 9.77 4.91
CA THR A 72 -5.09 10.19 6.03
C THR A 72 -5.48 11.64 5.84
N MET A 73 -6.77 11.92 5.80
CA MET A 73 -7.28 13.29 5.76
C MET A 73 -7.23 13.89 7.16
N LYS A 74 -6.80 15.14 7.31
CA LYS A 74 -6.80 15.86 8.58
C LYS A 74 -8.22 16.25 9.02
N ASP A 75 -9.09 16.48 8.04
CA ASP A 75 -10.50 16.65 8.25
C ASP A 75 -11.24 15.32 8.01
N LYS A 76 -12.36 15.13 8.70
CA LYS A 76 -13.22 13.94 8.52
C LYS A 76 -13.96 14.05 7.18
N GLY A 77 -13.36 13.60 6.13
CA GLY A 77 -13.93 13.65 4.78
C GLY A 77 -13.53 12.44 3.93
N LEU A 78 -14.03 12.44 2.72
CA LEU A 78 -13.62 11.50 1.69
C LEU A 78 -12.21 11.84 1.20
N THR A 79 -11.49 10.83 0.73
CA THR A 79 -10.09 10.96 0.30
C THR A 79 -9.93 11.52 -1.11
N GLY A 80 -10.99 11.41 -1.95
CA GLY A 80 -10.92 11.66 -3.38
C GLY A 80 -10.22 10.53 -4.15
N MET A 81 -10.03 9.37 -3.52
CA MET A 81 -9.37 8.20 -4.11
C MET A 81 -10.34 7.01 -4.21
N TYR A 82 -9.89 5.91 -4.79
CA TYR A 82 -10.68 4.68 -4.97
C TYR A 82 -11.27 4.12 -3.66
N TYR A 83 -10.68 4.40 -2.52
CA TYR A 83 -11.21 4.04 -1.20
C TYR A 83 -12.64 4.51 -1.00
N ASP A 84 -12.97 5.70 -1.50
CA ASP A 84 -14.31 6.28 -1.37
C ASP A 84 -15.36 5.47 -2.14
N THR A 85 -14.98 4.94 -3.31
CA THR A 85 -15.85 4.03 -4.08
C THR A 85 -15.97 2.67 -3.37
N ALA A 86 -14.88 2.18 -2.78
CA ALA A 86 -14.87 0.92 -2.03
C ALA A 86 -15.79 0.95 -0.80
N LEU A 87 -16.11 2.13 -0.26
CA LEU A 87 -17.11 2.29 0.82
C LEU A 87 -18.53 1.85 0.44
N ALA A 88 -18.82 1.64 -0.84
CA ALA A 88 -20.10 1.07 -1.25
C ALA A 88 -20.21 -0.44 -0.93
N ALA A 89 -19.08 -1.15 -0.77
CA ALA A 89 -19.08 -2.60 -0.60
C ALA A 89 -19.91 -3.09 0.61
N PRO A 90 -19.80 -2.50 1.80
CA PRO A 90 -20.64 -2.90 2.92
C PRO A 90 -22.15 -2.74 2.67
N ALA A 91 -22.55 -1.77 1.84
CA ALA A 91 -23.94 -1.56 1.48
C ALA A 91 -24.45 -2.57 0.42
N LEU A 92 -23.56 -3.28 -0.25
CA LEU A 92 -23.88 -4.33 -1.22
C LEU A 92 -23.90 -5.73 -0.57
N ALA A 93 -23.34 -5.88 0.61
CA ALA A 93 -23.38 -7.12 1.38
C ALA A 93 -24.71 -7.26 2.14
N ASP A 94 -25.16 -8.51 2.31
CA ASP A 94 -26.36 -8.80 3.11
C ASP A 94 -26.20 -8.36 4.59
N ASN A 95 -24.96 -8.40 5.06
CA ASN A 95 -24.57 -7.92 6.40
C ASN A 95 -23.27 -7.11 6.28
N ALA A 96 -23.06 -6.17 7.19
CA ALA A 96 -21.88 -5.31 7.24
C ALA A 96 -21.26 -5.30 8.64
N ASN A 97 -21.01 -6.50 9.21
CA ASN A 97 -20.50 -6.66 10.57
C ASN A 97 -18.98 -6.89 10.63
N SER A 98 -18.40 -7.41 9.56
CA SER A 98 -16.98 -7.79 9.53
C SER A 98 -16.32 -7.48 8.18
N ALA A 99 -15.08 -7.00 8.24
CA ALA A 99 -14.26 -6.77 7.05
C ALA A 99 -12.83 -7.30 7.25
N LEU A 100 -12.28 -7.87 6.18
CA LEU A 100 -10.87 -8.20 6.04
C LEU A 100 -10.25 -7.29 4.99
N ILE A 101 -9.07 -6.74 5.29
CA ILE A 101 -8.29 -5.92 4.35
C ILE A 101 -6.96 -6.61 4.12
N LEU A 102 -6.77 -7.14 2.90
CA LEU A 102 -5.51 -7.71 2.43
C LEU A 102 -4.72 -6.62 1.70
N GLY A 103 -3.63 -6.17 2.29
CA GLY A 103 -2.91 -4.95 1.93
C GLY A 103 -3.45 -3.76 2.72
N MET A 104 -3.24 -3.78 4.04
CA MET A 104 -3.77 -2.76 4.95
C MET A 104 -3.19 -1.38 4.68
N GLY A 105 -1.94 -1.31 4.19
CA GLY A 105 -1.21 -0.06 4.04
C GLY A 105 -1.14 0.70 5.36
N THR A 106 -1.41 2.00 5.33
CA THR A 106 -1.51 2.81 6.55
C THR A 106 -2.94 2.89 7.13
N GLY A 107 -3.84 1.99 6.71
CA GLY A 107 -5.19 1.91 7.25
C GLY A 107 -6.21 2.90 6.67
N THR A 108 -6.00 3.43 5.47
CA THR A 108 -6.93 4.38 4.84
C THR A 108 -8.36 3.87 4.78
N TYR A 109 -8.56 2.68 4.19
CA TYR A 109 -9.88 2.08 4.06
C TYR A 109 -10.48 1.70 5.42
N ALA A 110 -9.65 1.19 6.32
CA ALA A 110 -10.08 0.83 7.67
C ALA A 110 -10.61 2.04 8.46
N ARG A 111 -9.92 3.19 8.40
CA ARG A 111 -10.40 4.44 9.03
C ARG A 111 -11.73 4.89 8.45
N GLN A 112 -11.89 4.82 7.13
CA GLN A 112 -13.16 5.16 6.48
C GLN A 112 -14.27 4.19 6.89
N LEU A 113 -14.00 2.88 6.91
CA LEU A 113 -14.97 1.90 7.42
C LEU A 113 -15.39 2.19 8.87
N LYS A 114 -14.43 2.50 9.75
CA LYS A 114 -14.75 2.89 11.14
C LYS A 114 -15.61 4.15 11.22
N GLN A 115 -15.39 5.10 10.33
CA GLN A 115 -16.16 6.36 10.30
C GLN A 115 -17.60 6.15 9.84
N TYR A 116 -17.81 5.36 8.77
CA TYR A 116 -19.13 5.21 8.13
C TYR A 116 -19.88 3.96 8.59
N TYR A 117 -19.16 2.94 9.07
CA TYR A 117 -19.68 1.67 9.61
C TYR A 117 -19.06 1.38 10.98
N PRO A 118 -19.35 2.21 12.01
CA PRO A 118 -18.61 2.19 13.28
C PRO A 118 -18.76 0.89 14.09
N LYS A 119 -19.73 0.04 13.76
CA LYS A 119 -19.95 -1.26 14.41
C LYS A 119 -19.21 -2.41 13.72
N MET A 120 -18.58 -2.17 12.57
CA MET A 120 -17.89 -3.19 11.81
C MET A 120 -16.59 -3.61 12.51
N ASN A 121 -16.40 -4.91 12.65
CA ASN A 121 -15.14 -5.50 13.08
C ASN A 121 -14.20 -5.58 11.88
N ILE A 122 -13.04 -4.99 11.99
CA ILE A 122 -12.07 -4.91 10.89
C ILE A 122 -10.81 -5.66 11.27
N THR A 123 -10.30 -6.47 10.35
CA THR A 123 -9.01 -7.17 10.46
C THR A 123 -8.14 -6.73 9.28
N GLY A 124 -6.90 -6.35 9.55
CA GLY A 124 -5.92 -5.96 8.55
C GLY A 124 -4.78 -6.96 8.42
N VAL A 125 -4.29 -7.14 7.20
CA VAL A 125 -3.05 -7.88 6.91
C VAL A 125 -2.18 -7.00 6.04
N GLU A 126 -0.94 -6.76 6.46
CA GLU A 126 0.06 -5.97 5.75
C GLU A 126 1.38 -6.76 5.72
N ILE A 127 2.03 -6.82 4.56
CA ILE A 127 3.28 -7.57 4.44
C ILE A 127 4.48 -6.79 4.98
N ASP A 128 4.43 -5.47 4.91
CA ASP A 128 5.53 -4.59 5.25
C ASP A 128 5.39 -4.04 6.69
N GLN A 129 6.15 -4.63 7.63
CA GLN A 129 6.17 -4.17 9.02
C GLN A 129 6.48 -2.67 9.13
N LYS A 130 7.32 -2.14 8.24
CA LYS A 130 7.65 -0.72 8.28
C LYS A 130 6.46 0.17 7.95
N ILE A 131 5.58 -0.26 7.04
CA ILE A 131 4.33 0.45 6.75
C ILE A 131 3.40 0.42 7.96
N THR A 132 3.28 -0.74 8.65
CA THR A 132 2.50 -0.84 9.89
C THR A 132 3.04 0.06 10.99
N ASP A 133 4.37 0.15 11.16
CA ASP A 133 4.99 1.05 12.14
C ASP A 133 4.68 2.52 11.82
N LEU A 134 4.82 2.91 10.54
CA LEU A 134 4.52 4.26 10.07
C LEU A 134 3.03 4.62 10.18
N ALA A 135 2.14 3.62 10.05
CA ALA A 135 0.70 3.81 10.21
C ALA A 135 0.36 4.34 11.61
N GLY A 136 0.92 3.74 12.64
CA GLY A 136 0.76 4.19 14.02
C GLY A 136 1.44 5.53 14.34
N GLU A 137 2.57 5.83 13.66
CA GLU A 137 3.35 7.04 13.94
C GLU A 137 2.81 8.30 13.23
N TYR A 138 2.31 8.16 11.99
CA TYR A 138 1.99 9.31 11.12
C TYR A 138 0.54 9.35 10.62
N PHE A 139 -0.24 8.26 10.75
CA PHE A 139 -1.52 8.14 10.04
C PHE A 139 -2.74 7.94 10.96
N ASP A 140 -2.59 8.11 12.26
CA ASP A 140 -3.68 7.96 13.24
C ASP A 140 -4.44 6.63 13.06
N GLU A 141 -3.72 5.53 12.86
CA GLU A 141 -4.33 4.22 12.72
C GLU A 141 -5.11 3.86 14.00
N PRO A 142 -6.39 3.44 13.88
CA PRO A 142 -7.18 3.09 15.05
C PRO A 142 -6.57 1.89 15.79
N ALA A 143 -6.20 2.08 17.05
CA ALA A 143 -5.54 1.07 17.87
C ALA A 143 -6.41 -0.17 18.16
N ASP A 144 -7.71 -0.09 17.89
CA ASP A 144 -8.67 -1.19 18.06
C ASP A 144 -8.79 -2.09 16.81
N ILE A 145 -8.04 -1.82 15.74
CA ILE A 145 -8.00 -2.65 14.54
C ILE A 145 -6.80 -3.58 14.61
N PRO A 146 -7.01 -4.92 14.74
CA PRO A 146 -5.88 -5.85 14.68
C PRO A 146 -5.28 -5.88 13.29
N VAL A 147 -3.98 -5.63 13.20
CA VAL A 147 -3.18 -5.75 11.97
C VAL A 147 -2.13 -6.82 12.16
N THR A 148 -2.10 -7.79 11.25
CA THR A 148 -1.09 -8.85 11.25
C THR A 148 -0.07 -8.56 10.15
N THR A 149 1.21 -8.46 10.52
CA THR A 149 2.28 -8.36 9.52
C THR A 149 2.59 -9.75 8.97
N TYR A 150 2.06 -10.02 7.78
CA TYR A 150 2.27 -11.30 7.08
C TYR A 150 1.90 -11.20 5.60
N ASP A 151 2.29 -12.21 4.79
CA ASP A 151 1.81 -12.37 3.42
C ASP A 151 0.29 -12.61 3.42
N GLY A 152 -0.46 -11.76 2.69
CA GLY A 152 -1.93 -11.78 2.72
C GLY A 152 -2.54 -13.09 2.23
N ARG A 153 -1.96 -13.71 1.18
CA ARG A 153 -2.43 -15.01 0.68
C ARG A 153 -2.14 -16.14 1.67
N ALA A 154 -0.93 -16.16 2.24
CA ALA A 154 -0.55 -17.18 3.22
C ALA A 154 -1.37 -17.04 4.52
N TRP A 155 -1.65 -15.82 4.94
CA TRP A 155 -2.51 -15.55 6.07
C TRP A 155 -3.94 -16.06 5.84
N LEU A 156 -4.51 -15.74 4.68
CA LEU A 156 -5.85 -16.17 4.32
C LEU A 156 -5.94 -17.71 4.25
N ALA A 157 -4.92 -18.37 3.68
CA ALA A 157 -4.85 -19.84 3.60
C ALA A 157 -4.79 -20.51 4.98
N ALA A 158 -4.26 -19.84 6.00
CA ALA A 158 -4.17 -20.35 7.37
C ALA A 158 -5.38 -19.95 8.24
N SER A 159 -6.18 -18.97 7.81
CA SER A 159 -7.37 -18.52 8.52
C SER A 159 -8.54 -19.50 8.33
N HIS A 160 -9.46 -19.48 9.29
CA HIS A 160 -10.76 -20.15 9.20
C HIS A 160 -11.93 -19.16 9.35
N ASP A 161 -11.62 -17.89 9.53
CA ASP A 161 -12.60 -16.84 9.73
C ASP A 161 -13.31 -16.48 8.41
N LYS A 162 -14.53 -15.97 8.53
CA LYS A 162 -15.33 -15.48 7.41
C LYS A 162 -15.72 -14.03 7.62
N TYR A 163 -15.85 -13.31 6.51
CA TYR A 163 -16.09 -11.87 6.51
C TYR A 163 -17.26 -11.50 5.60
N ASP A 164 -17.93 -10.41 5.93
CA ASP A 164 -18.99 -9.84 5.09
C ASP A 164 -18.40 -9.01 3.94
N VAL A 165 -17.21 -8.42 4.15
CA VAL A 165 -16.47 -7.68 3.13
C VAL A 165 -15.01 -8.13 3.15
N ILE A 166 -14.46 -8.45 1.98
CA ILE A 166 -13.03 -8.68 1.82
C ILE A 166 -12.48 -7.68 0.79
N MET A 167 -11.59 -6.80 1.23
CA MET A 167 -10.85 -5.88 0.37
C MET A 167 -9.52 -6.50 -0.01
N VAL A 168 -9.24 -6.58 -1.32
CA VAL A 168 -7.95 -6.99 -1.88
C VAL A 168 -7.28 -5.75 -2.47
N ASP A 169 -6.30 -5.22 -1.76
CA ASP A 169 -5.55 -4.01 -2.09
C ASP A 169 -4.04 -4.21 -1.93
N ALA A 170 -3.56 -5.42 -2.22
CA ALA A 170 -2.15 -5.77 -2.10
C ALA A 170 -1.44 -5.54 -3.44
N TYR A 171 -0.58 -4.55 -3.46
CA TYR A 171 0.23 -4.21 -4.63
C TYR A 171 1.71 -4.41 -4.36
N GLN A 172 2.43 -4.85 -5.39
CA GLN A 172 3.87 -4.74 -5.48
C GLN A 172 4.18 -3.76 -6.60
N ASP A 173 4.71 -2.59 -6.24
CA ASP A 173 4.87 -1.44 -7.11
C ASP A 173 3.51 -0.95 -7.69
N ILE A 174 3.25 -1.25 -8.96
CA ILE A 174 2.02 -0.85 -9.66
C ILE A 174 1.17 -2.05 -10.11
N THR A 175 1.53 -3.27 -9.71
CA THR A 175 0.87 -4.50 -10.15
C THR A 175 0.37 -5.33 -8.98
N ILE A 176 -0.74 -6.03 -9.19
CA ILE A 176 -1.19 -7.07 -8.26
C ILE A 176 -0.18 -8.22 -8.33
N PRO A 177 0.35 -8.71 -7.19
CA PRO A 177 1.22 -9.87 -7.19
C PRO A 177 0.55 -11.07 -7.85
N PHE A 178 1.27 -11.80 -8.70
CA PHE A 178 0.71 -12.91 -9.49
C PHE A 178 0.02 -13.97 -8.61
N GLN A 179 0.53 -14.18 -7.39
CA GLN A 179 -0.06 -15.12 -6.45
C GLN A 179 -1.44 -14.66 -5.90
N MET A 180 -1.79 -13.38 -6.04
CA MET A 180 -3.07 -12.81 -5.64
C MET A 180 -3.98 -12.48 -6.83
N SER A 181 -3.64 -12.94 -8.04
CA SER A 181 -4.41 -12.76 -9.28
C SER A 181 -4.88 -14.08 -9.91
N SER A 182 -4.73 -15.20 -9.20
CA SER A 182 -5.07 -16.53 -9.70
C SER A 182 -6.47 -16.98 -9.30
N THR A 183 -7.04 -17.92 -10.07
CA THR A 183 -8.34 -18.55 -9.77
C THR A 183 -8.35 -19.19 -8.38
N GLU A 184 -7.24 -19.80 -7.96
CA GLU A 184 -7.12 -20.43 -6.64
C GLU A 184 -7.18 -19.39 -5.52
N PHE A 185 -6.57 -18.21 -5.71
CA PHE A 185 -6.65 -17.15 -4.74
C PHE A 185 -8.07 -16.60 -4.62
N PHE A 186 -8.74 -16.31 -5.72
CA PHE A 186 -10.13 -15.82 -5.69
C PHE A 186 -11.11 -16.87 -5.17
N THR A 187 -10.87 -18.17 -5.43
CA THR A 187 -11.62 -19.26 -4.81
C THR A 187 -11.46 -19.24 -3.30
N MET A 188 -10.23 -19.09 -2.80
CA MET A 188 -9.95 -18.94 -1.37
C MET A 188 -10.66 -17.72 -0.78
N VAL A 189 -10.62 -16.56 -1.45
CA VAL A 189 -11.35 -15.37 -1.01
C VAL A 189 -12.86 -15.66 -0.91
N ARG A 190 -13.45 -16.29 -1.92
CA ARG A 190 -14.87 -16.68 -1.91
C ARG A 190 -15.23 -17.62 -0.76
N GLU A 191 -14.35 -18.54 -0.41
CA GLU A 191 -14.55 -19.47 0.70
C GLU A 191 -14.51 -18.78 2.06
N HIS A 192 -13.84 -17.64 2.18
CA HIS A 192 -13.77 -16.79 3.37
C HIS A 192 -14.84 -15.68 3.42
N LEU A 193 -15.70 -15.59 2.40
CA LEU A 193 -16.87 -14.73 2.48
C LEU A 193 -18.03 -15.44 3.20
N ASN A 194 -18.75 -14.66 4.01
CA ASN A 194 -20.04 -15.05 4.53
C ASN A 194 -21.06 -15.17 3.37
N PRO A 195 -22.15 -15.92 3.51
CA PRO A 195 -23.26 -15.86 2.56
C PRO A 195 -23.71 -14.41 2.34
N GLY A 196 -23.83 -14.00 1.07
CA GLY A 196 -24.14 -12.59 0.72
C GLY A 196 -23.00 -11.60 0.97
N GLY A 197 -21.78 -12.07 1.27
CA GLY A 197 -20.61 -11.22 1.43
C GLY A 197 -20.03 -10.75 0.09
N VAL A 198 -19.27 -9.67 0.13
CA VAL A 198 -18.76 -8.96 -1.06
C VAL A 198 -17.25 -8.88 -1.03
N MET A 199 -16.61 -9.14 -2.17
CA MET A 199 -15.20 -8.85 -2.42
C MET A 199 -15.05 -7.53 -3.17
N VAL A 200 -14.07 -6.72 -2.75
CA VAL A 200 -13.63 -5.51 -3.45
C VAL A 200 -12.18 -5.70 -3.85
N VAL A 201 -11.86 -5.44 -5.10
CA VAL A 201 -10.48 -5.49 -5.61
C VAL A 201 -10.11 -4.12 -6.17
N ASN A 202 -9.01 -3.57 -5.70
CA ASN A 202 -8.39 -2.43 -6.37
C ASN A 202 -7.64 -2.96 -7.61
N MET A 203 -8.02 -2.51 -8.80
CA MET A 203 -7.43 -2.97 -10.06
C MET A 203 -6.52 -1.92 -10.71
N ASN A 204 -5.91 -1.04 -9.99
CA ASN A 204 -5.01 0.09 -10.33
C ASN A 204 -4.32 0.04 -11.74
N MET A 205 -5.04 -0.28 -12.80
CA MET A 205 -4.52 -0.43 -14.15
C MET A 205 -5.04 0.68 -15.06
N ILE A 206 -4.14 1.28 -15.82
CA ILE A 206 -4.43 2.46 -16.65
C ILE A 206 -5.19 2.10 -17.95
N SER A 207 -5.20 0.83 -18.38
CA SER A 207 -5.82 0.43 -19.66
C SER A 207 -6.93 -0.59 -19.50
N ASP A 208 -8.12 -0.25 -20.01
CA ASP A 208 -9.33 -1.11 -20.04
C ASP A 208 -9.59 -1.66 -21.45
N GLY A 209 -8.57 -1.75 -22.29
CA GLY A 209 -8.71 -2.29 -23.66
C GLY A 209 -8.70 -3.81 -23.73
N GLN A 210 -9.20 -4.33 -24.87
CA GLN A 210 -9.14 -5.75 -25.18
C GLN A 210 -7.71 -6.30 -25.08
N GLY A 211 -7.51 -7.40 -24.36
CA GLY A 211 -6.22 -8.01 -24.09
C GLY A 211 -5.44 -7.30 -22.94
N SER A 212 -6.09 -6.42 -22.19
CA SER A 212 -5.46 -5.78 -21.03
C SER A 212 -5.35 -6.74 -19.82
N ILE A 213 -4.47 -6.42 -18.90
CA ILE A 213 -4.35 -7.16 -17.63
C ILE A 213 -5.66 -7.04 -16.82
N ASN A 214 -6.35 -5.89 -16.90
CA ASN A 214 -7.66 -5.70 -16.27
C ASN A 214 -8.71 -6.68 -16.81
N GLU A 215 -8.78 -6.86 -18.12
CA GLU A 215 -9.67 -7.85 -18.72
C GLU A 215 -9.35 -9.26 -18.23
N ALA A 216 -8.08 -9.67 -18.29
CA ALA A 216 -7.65 -10.99 -17.81
C ALA A 216 -7.94 -11.20 -16.32
N LEU A 217 -7.76 -10.18 -15.49
CA LEU A 217 -8.08 -10.25 -14.07
C LEU A 217 -9.59 -10.31 -13.84
N SER A 218 -10.38 -9.51 -14.57
CA SER A 218 -11.84 -9.55 -14.52
C SER A 218 -12.39 -10.91 -14.92
N ASP A 219 -11.86 -11.50 -15.99
CA ASP A 219 -12.23 -12.86 -16.43
C ASP A 219 -11.88 -13.91 -15.39
N THR A 220 -10.72 -13.77 -14.74
CA THR A 220 -10.30 -14.67 -13.66
C THR A 220 -11.26 -14.57 -12.47
N ILE A 221 -11.63 -13.36 -12.06
CA ILE A 221 -12.61 -13.13 -10.98
C ILE A 221 -13.98 -13.68 -11.39
N ALA A 222 -14.45 -13.39 -12.60
CA ALA A 222 -15.73 -13.86 -13.12
C ALA A 222 -15.81 -15.39 -13.20
N SER A 223 -14.69 -16.07 -13.48
CA SER A 223 -14.64 -17.55 -13.49
C SER A 223 -14.93 -18.16 -12.11
N VAL A 224 -14.69 -17.40 -11.03
CA VAL A 224 -14.91 -17.84 -9.64
C VAL A 224 -16.26 -17.36 -9.10
N PHE A 225 -16.59 -16.08 -9.29
CA PHE A 225 -17.77 -15.44 -8.69
C PHE A 225 -19.00 -15.47 -9.62
N GLY A 226 -18.81 -15.81 -10.89
CA GLY A 226 -19.85 -15.69 -11.90
C GLY A 226 -19.94 -14.25 -12.45
N ASN A 227 -20.65 -14.12 -13.56
CA ASN A 227 -20.98 -12.78 -14.08
C ASN A 227 -22.12 -12.23 -13.21
N GLY A 228 -21.77 -11.35 -12.27
CA GLY A 228 -22.71 -10.63 -11.43
C GLY A 228 -23.52 -9.60 -12.22
#